data_4f3d9c622b1f9d14554773751eef9925
#
_entry.id   4f3d9c622b1f9d14554773751eef9925
#
_cell.length_a   1.000
_cell.length_b   1.000
_cell.length_c   1.000
_cell.angle_alpha   90.00
_cell.angle_beta   90.00
_cell.angle_gamma   90.00
#
_symmetry.space_group_name_H-M   'P 1'
#
loop_
_entity.id
_entity.type
_entity.pdbx_description
1 polymer ?
#
loop_
_entity_poly.entity_id
_entity_poly.type
_entity_poly.pdbx_seq_one_letter_code
_entity_poly.pdbx_strand_id
1 'polypeptide(L)'
;MFEVGLGVVLFTLIILVLVFVILTARSKLVAGGSVTININEDRNLEVPTGGKLMNSLADAGIFVPSACGGGGTCGQCTVRVFEGGGAILPTETSLITKREAKEHYRLSCQVAVKQNMRIAVPEEIFGIRKIECTVTSNRNVASFIKELVLELPEGEELDFRAGGYIQIECPPHDLRFKDFDIDEEFRDEWDRYKLWRYESHVKHTVSRAYSMASYPLERTTIKLNVRIATPPPGADDSIPPGIMSSYIFNLKPGDNATISGPFGEFFAKETDNEMVFIGGGAGMAPMRAHIFDQLKRIHTKRKMSFWYGARSLREMFYVEEFDELARDNDNFIWHIALSEPLPEDNWTGYTGFIHNVLYDEYLADHPAPEDCEYYLCGPPMMNTAVIKMLDDLGVPKDHVFLDDFGG
;
A
#
# COMPACT_ATOMS: atom_id res chain seq x y z
N MET A 1 54.47 -18.97 -24.70
CA MET A 1 53.40 -18.30 -25.42
C MET A 1 52.42 -19.26 -26.11
N PHE A 2 52.92 -20.34 -26.78
CA PHE A 2 52.05 -21.30 -27.47
C PHE A 2 51.11 -22.06 -26.50
N GLU A 3 51.61 -22.51 -25.32
CA GLU A 3 50.81 -23.23 -24.30
C GLU A 3 49.71 -22.33 -23.68
N VAL A 4 49.99 -21.03 -23.46
CA VAL A 4 49.02 -20.11 -22.95
C VAL A 4 47.92 -19.85 -23.99
N GLY A 5 48.31 -19.71 -25.26
CA GLY A 5 47.36 -19.55 -26.36
C GLY A 5 46.44 -20.76 -26.53
N LEU A 6 47.00 -21.98 -26.44
CA LEU A 6 46.26 -23.24 -26.51
C LEU A 6 45.30 -23.38 -25.32
N GLY A 7 45.72 -23.00 -24.10
CA GLY A 7 44.88 -23.01 -22.90
C GLY A 7 43.68 -22.05 -23.01
N VAL A 8 43.88 -20.84 -23.51
CA VAL A 8 42.80 -19.87 -23.74
C VAL A 8 41.79 -20.37 -24.78
N VAL A 9 42.28 -20.96 -25.90
CA VAL A 9 41.37 -21.53 -26.91
C VAL A 9 40.56 -22.67 -26.37
N LEU A 10 41.19 -23.62 -25.62
CA LEU A 10 40.49 -24.74 -25.05
C LEU A 10 39.45 -24.32 -24.02
N PHE A 11 39.78 -23.35 -23.16
CA PHE A 11 38.87 -22.82 -22.17
C PHE A 11 37.67 -22.12 -22.80
N THR A 12 37.93 -21.29 -23.83
CA THR A 12 36.84 -20.61 -24.57
C THR A 12 35.92 -21.64 -25.25
N LEU A 13 36.49 -22.67 -25.85
CA LEU A 13 35.72 -23.74 -26.49
C LEU A 13 34.82 -24.48 -25.48
N ILE A 14 35.34 -24.81 -24.30
CA ILE A 14 34.55 -25.44 -23.20
C ILE A 14 33.37 -24.52 -22.79
N ILE A 15 33.63 -23.24 -22.59
CA ILE A 15 32.55 -22.27 -22.24
C ILE A 15 31.49 -22.23 -23.33
N LEU A 16 31.88 -22.13 -24.59
CA LEU A 16 30.96 -22.10 -25.72
C LEU A 16 30.11 -23.37 -25.81
N VAL A 17 30.72 -24.54 -25.60
CA VAL A 17 30.01 -25.81 -25.56
C VAL A 17 29.01 -25.85 -24.37
N LEU A 18 29.40 -25.39 -23.20
CA LEU A 18 28.51 -25.31 -22.03
C LEU A 18 27.35 -24.38 -22.27
N VAL A 19 27.60 -23.17 -22.81
CA VAL A 19 26.56 -22.21 -23.18
C VAL A 19 25.61 -22.83 -24.21
N PHE A 20 26.15 -23.50 -25.25
CA PHE A 20 25.32 -24.16 -26.25
C PHE A 20 24.45 -25.28 -25.66
N VAL A 21 25.00 -26.12 -24.77
CA VAL A 21 24.26 -27.16 -24.05
C VAL A 21 23.16 -26.55 -23.19
N ILE A 22 23.46 -25.50 -22.43
CA ILE A 22 22.49 -24.78 -21.58
C ILE A 22 21.38 -24.17 -22.43
N LEU A 23 21.71 -23.48 -23.52
CA LEU A 23 20.72 -22.88 -24.41
C LEU A 23 19.83 -23.93 -25.09
N THR A 24 20.42 -25.04 -25.52
CA THR A 24 19.69 -26.16 -26.13
C THR A 24 18.79 -26.85 -25.11
N ALA A 25 19.30 -27.11 -23.91
CA ALA A 25 18.51 -27.65 -22.81
C ALA A 25 17.36 -26.71 -22.45
N ARG A 26 17.62 -25.40 -22.33
CA ARG A 26 16.62 -24.37 -22.09
C ARG A 26 15.53 -24.34 -23.18
N SER A 27 15.91 -24.40 -24.45
CA SER A 27 14.94 -24.39 -25.56
C SER A 27 14.06 -25.64 -25.64
N LYS A 28 14.52 -26.77 -25.09
CA LYS A 28 13.76 -28.02 -25.05
C LYS A 28 12.98 -28.22 -23.73
N LEU A 29 13.46 -27.65 -22.63
CA LEU A 29 12.88 -27.81 -21.30
C LEU A 29 11.91 -26.69 -20.92
N VAL A 30 12.11 -25.49 -21.46
CA VAL A 30 11.13 -24.41 -21.32
C VAL A 30 10.12 -24.56 -22.44
N ALA A 31 8.89 -24.96 -22.10
CA ALA A 31 7.80 -25.00 -23.05
C ALA A 31 7.63 -23.60 -23.66
N GLY A 32 8.13 -23.40 -24.86
CA GLY A 32 7.86 -22.21 -25.67
C GLY A 32 6.51 -22.42 -26.35
N GLY A 33 5.54 -21.57 -26.09
CA GLY A 33 4.22 -21.64 -26.68
C GLY A 33 3.23 -20.74 -25.97
N SER A 34 2.04 -20.63 -26.50
CA SER A 34 0.88 -20.04 -25.81
C SER A 34 0.12 -21.14 -25.09
N VAL A 35 -0.48 -20.77 -23.98
CA VAL A 35 -1.43 -21.58 -23.22
C VAL A 35 -2.70 -20.81 -23.00
N THR A 36 -3.79 -21.52 -22.80
CA THR A 36 -5.08 -20.92 -22.55
C THR A 36 -5.38 -20.89 -21.06
N ILE A 37 -5.72 -19.71 -20.55
CA ILE A 37 -6.28 -19.52 -19.21
C ILE A 37 -7.78 -19.31 -19.35
N ASN A 38 -8.57 -20.28 -18.88
CA ASN A 38 -10.01 -20.13 -18.78
C ASN A 38 -10.36 -19.43 -17.47
N ILE A 39 -11.05 -18.29 -17.55
CA ILE A 39 -11.38 -17.41 -16.42
C ILE A 39 -12.89 -17.43 -16.23
N ASN A 40 -13.35 -17.79 -15.04
CA ASN A 40 -14.76 -17.83 -14.62
C ASN A 40 -15.66 -18.66 -15.58
N GLU A 41 -15.08 -19.64 -16.29
CA GLU A 41 -15.75 -20.47 -17.29
C GLU A 41 -16.23 -19.73 -18.56
N ASP A 42 -16.18 -18.38 -18.55
CA ASP A 42 -16.70 -17.53 -19.62
C ASP A 42 -15.65 -16.98 -20.58
N ARG A 43 -14.42 -16.77 -20.11
CA ARG A 43 -13.35 -16.11 -20.87
C ARG A 43 -12.16 -17.03 -21.07
N ASN A 44 -11.67 -17.06 -22.30
CA ASN A 44 -10.40 -17.72 -22.63
C ASN A 44 -9.35 -16.67 -23.00
N LEU A 45 -8.23 -16.70 -22.30
CA LEU A 45 -7.10 -15.82 -22.51
C LEU A 45 -5.89 -16.63 -22.99
N GLU A 46 -5.38 -16.32 -24.19
CA GLU A 46 -4.14 -16.91 -24.67
C GLU A 46 -2.93 -16.08 -24.21
N VAL A 47 -2.00 -16.72 -23.50
CA VAL A 47 -0.83 -16.07 -22.94
C VAL A 47 0.44 -16.89 -23.20
N PRO A 48 1.61 -16.26 -23.31
CA PRO A 48 2.86 -16.98 -23.41
C PRO A 48 3.17 -17.72 -22.09
N THR A 49 3.80 -18.89 -22.22
CA THR A 49 4.28 -19.65 -21.04
C THR A 49 5.48 -18.97 -20.40
N GLY A 50 5.69 -19.24 -19.09
CA GLY A 50 6.89 -18.81 -18.34
C GLY A 50 6.72 -17.60 -17.46
N GLY A 51 5.61 -16.84 -17.60
CA GLY A 51 5.26 -15.71 -16.75
C GLY A 51 4.60 -16.13 -15.41
N LYS A 52 4.34 -15.16 -14.57
CA LYS A 52 3.47 -15.30 -13.39
C LYS A 52 2.03 -15.02 -13.79
N LEU A 53 1.07 -15.73 -13.17
CA LEU A 53 -0.35 -15.58 -13.47
C LEU A 53 -0.82 -14.13 -13.32
N MET A 54 -0.42 -13.45 -12.24
CA MET A 54 -0.75 -12.03 -12.00
C MET A 54 -0.32 -11.14 -13.18
N ASN A 55 0.89 -11.32 -13.70
CA ASN A 55 1.38 -10.51 -14.81
C ASN A 55 0.63 -10.82 -16.11
N SER A 56 0.38 -12.12 -16.39
CA SER A 56 -0.38 -12.53 -17.56
C SER A 56 -1.81 -12.00 -17.56
N LEU A 57 -2.43 -11.89 -16.38
CA LEU A 57 -3.76 -11.27 -16.22
C LEU A 57 -3.68 -9.76 -16.44
N ALA A 58 -2.67 -9.09 -15.86
CA ALA A 58 -2.47 -7.65 -16.00
C ALA A 58 -2.21 -7.23 -17.44
N ASP A 59 -1.41 -8.00 -18.20
CA ASP A 59 -1.15 -7.79 -19.63
C ASP A 59 -2.43 -7.89 -20.47
N ALA A 60 -3.43 -8.63 -19.98
CA ALA A 60 -4.76 -8.76 -20.60
C ALA A 60 -5.79 -7.75 -20.07
N GLY A 61 -5.38 -6.79 -19.25
CA GLY A 61 -6.27 -5.78 -18.66
C GLY A 61 -7.07 -6.27 -17.47
N ILE A 62 -6.69 -7.39 -16.84
CA ILE A 62 -7.34 -7.94 -15.64
C ILE A 62 -6.42 -7.68 -14.45
N PHE A 63 -6.74 -6.66 -13.64
CA PHE A 63 -5.87 -6.19 -12.56
C PHE A 63 -6.29 -6.82 -11.23
N VAL A 64 -5.48 -7.79 -10.76
CA VAL A 64 -5.67 -8.43 -9.46
C VAL A 64 -5.05 -7.53 -8.36
N PRO A 65 -5.73 -7.34 -7.21
CA PRO A 65 -5.21 -6.56 -6.09
C PRO A 65 -3.82 -7.02 -5.65
N SER A 66 -2.91 -6.08 -5.35
CA SER A 66 -1.57 -6.45 -4.87
C SER A 66 -0.89 -5.27 -4.18
N ALA A 67 -0.96 -5.18 -2.85
CA ALA A 67 -0.27 -4.12 -2.10
C ALA A 67 1.26 -4.22 -2.22
N CYS A 68 1.81 -5.44 -2.23
CA CYS A 68 3.26 -5.67 -2.34
C CYS A 68 3.80 -5.63 -3.78
N GLY A 69 2.93 -5.39 -4.79
CA GLY A 69 3.31 -5.38 -6.21
C GLY A 69 3.85 -6.74 -6.71
N GLY A 70 3.30 -7.84 -6.21
CA GLY A 70 3.69 -9.19 -6.63
C GLY A 70 4.82 -9.83 -5.83
N GLY A 71 5.25 -9.22 -4.72
CA GLY A 71 6.30 -9.74 -3.84
C GLY A 71 5.91 -10.99 -3.04
N GLY A 72 4.63 -11.36 -3.00
CA GLY A 72 4.14 -12.53 -2.27
C GLY A 72 4.03 -12.34 -0.77
N THR A 73 3.92 -11.11 -0.28
CA THR A 73 3.94 -10.80 1.17
C THR A 73 2.62 -10.25 1.71
N CYS A 74 1.69 -9.76 0.86
CA CYS A 74 0.44 -9.13 1.31
C CYS A 74 -0.80 -10.05 1.26
N GLY A 75 -0.76 -11.16 0.51
CA GLY A 75 -1.92 -12.04 0.37
C GLY A 75 -3.04 -11.57 -0.56
N GLN A 76 -3.08 -10.31 -0.93
CA GLN A 76 -4.22 -9.71 -1.64
C GLN A 76 -4.44 -10.24 -3.07
N CYS A 77 -3.39 -10.76 -3.73
CA CYS A 77 -3.49 -11.29 -5.09
C CYS A 77 -4.10 -12.69 -5.15
N THR A 78 -4.97 -13.01 -4.20
CA THR A 78 -5.59 -14.33 -4.07
C THR A 78 -6.64 -14.56 -5.16
N VAL A 79 -6.51 -15.67 -5.87
CA VAL A 79 -7.45 -16.17 -6.89
C VAL A 79 -7.67 -17.67 -6.70
N ARG A 80 -8.76 -18.21 -7.22
CA ARG A 80 -8.97 -19.67 -7.21
C ARG A 80 -8.38 -20.28 -8.47
N VAL A 81 -7.50 -21.27 -8.31
CA VAL A 81 -6.85 -21.99 -9.43
C VAL A 81 -7.22 -23.45 -9.35
N PHE A 82 -8.19 -23.85 -10.18
CA PHE A 82 -8.72 -25.21 -10.19
C PHE A 82 -7.80 -26.18 -10.92
N GLU A 83 -7.18 -25.72 -12.02
CA GLU A 83 -6.31 -26.52 -12.86
C GLU A 83 -5.09 -25.72 -13.34
N GLY A 84 -3.98 -26.40 -13.55
CA GLY A 84 -2.79 -25.80 -14.17
C GLY A 84 -1.86 -25.04 -13.22
N GLY A 85 -2.25 -24.78 -11.96
CA GLY A 85 -1.47 -23.99 -11.00
C GLY A 85 -0.29 -24.70 -10.33
N GLY A 86 -0.18 -26.03 -10.50
CA GLY A 86 0.80 -26.83 -9.78
C GLY A 86 0.56 -26.91 -8.27
N ALA A 87 1.54 -27.41 -7.53
CA ALA A 87 1.45 -27.49 -6.07
C ALA A 87 1.58 -26.10 -5.42
N ILE A 88 0.96 -25.93 -4.25
CA ILE A 88 1.14 -24.72 -3.44
C ILE A 88 2.60 -24.57 -3.03
N LEU A 89 3.11 -23.34 -3.08
CA LEU A 89 4.51 -23.06 -2.78
C LEU A 89 4.69 -22.71 -1.28
N PRO A 90 5.87 -22.96 -0.69
CA PRO A 90 6.15 -22.55 0.68
C PRO A 90 5.94 -21.05 0.92
N THR A 91 6.16 -20.21 -0.08
CA THR A 91 5.94 -18.75 -0.04
C THR A 91 4.45 -18.37 0.05
N GLU A 92 3.54 -19.28 -0.29
CA GLU A 92 2.09 -19.04 -0.20
C GLU A 92 1.53 -19.53 1.15
N THR A 93 2.17 -20.51 1.80
CA THR A 93 1.62 -21.17 3.00
C THR A 93 1.59 -20.32 4.26
N SER A 94 2.28 -19.18 4.27
CA SER A 94 2.19 -18.18 5.34
C SER A 94 0.95 -17.27 5.21
N LEU A 95 0.35 -17.20 4.02
CA LEU A 95 -0.76 -16.30 3.68
C LEU A 95 -2.03 -17.06 3.27
N ILE A 96 -1.89 -18.28 2.76
CA ILE A 96 -3.00 -19.17 2.38
C ILE A 96 -3.12 -20.26 3.41
N THR A 97 -4.24 -20.32 4.10
CA THR A 97 -4.52 -21.36 5.09
C THR A 97 -4.69 -22.73 4.43
N LYS A 98 -4.56 -23.80 5.24
CA LYS A 98 -4.80 -25.18 4.74
C LYS A 98 -6.24 -25.39 4.22
N ARG A 99 -7.20 -24.65 4.73
CA ARG A 99 -8.59 -24.68 4.28
C ARG A 99 -8.72 -24.02 2.91
N GLU A 100 -8.22 -22.80 2.76
CA GLU A 100 -8.22 -22.07 1.49
C GLU A 100 -7.49 -22.82 0.39
N ALA A 101 -6.34 -23.43 0.72
CA ALA A 101 -5.61 -24.28 -0.24
C ALA A 101 -6.44 -25.46 -0.75
N LYS A 102 -7.31 -26.07 0.09
CA LYS A 102 -8.24 -27.11 -0.33
C LYS A 102 -9.40 -26.57 -1.18
N GLU A 103 -9.74 -25.31 -1.00
CA GLU A 103 -10.75 -24.58 -1.78
C GLU A 103 -10.15 -23.93 -3.05
N HIS A 104 -8.91 -24.33 -3.41
CA HIS A 104 -8.16 -23.90 -4.60
C HIS A 104 -7.67 -22.46 -4.58
N TYR A 105 -7.62 -21.80 -3.44
CA TYR A 105 -7.05 -20.45 -3.33
C TYR A 105 -5.54 -20.48 -3.49
N ARG A 106 -5.01 -19.56 -4.29
CA ARG A 106 -3.59 -19.39 -4.60
C ARG A 106 -3.23 -17.91 -4.74
N LEU A 107 -1.98 -17.56 -4.50
CA LEU A 107 -1.48 -16.22 -4.80
C LEU A 107 -1.09 -16.13 -6.28
N SER A 108 -1.83 -15.37 -7.08
CA SER A 108 -1.57 -15.25 -8.52
C SER A 108 -0.15 -14.76 -8.85
N CYS A 109 0.46 -13.95 -7.97
CA CYS A 109 1.85 -13.52 -8.10
C CYS A 109 2.88 -14.64 -7.86
N GLN A 110 2.49 -15.76 -7.26
CA GLN A 110 3.37 -16.91 -7.03
C GLN A 110 3.15 -18.04 -8.06
N VAL A 111 1.95 -18.13 -8.64
CA VAL A 111 1.61 -19.15 -9.62
C VAL A 111 2.31 -18.90 -10.95
N ALA A 112 3.05 -19.88 -11.46
CA ALA A 112 3.70 -19.81 -12.76
C ALA A 112 2.79 -20.40 -13.86
N VAL A 113 2.66 -19.68 -14.98
CA VAL A 113 1.90 -20.10 -16.17
C VAL A 113 2.74 -21.04 -17.01
N LYS A 114 2.49 -22.34 -16.92
CA LYS A 114 3.27 -23.40 -17.62
C LYS A 114 2.44 -24.25 -18.57
N GLN A 115 1.15 -24.30 -18.37
CA GLN A 115 0.18 -25.13 -19.11
C GLN A 115 -1.18 -24.46 -19.07
N ASN A 116 -2.17 -25.03 -19.76
CA ASN A 116 -3.53 -24.53 -19.69
C ASN A 116 -4.03 -24.48 -18.24
N MET A 117 -4.79 -23.45 -17.93
CA MET A 117 -5.27 -23.18 -16.57
C MET A 117 -6.77 -22.95 -16.57
N ARG A 118 -7.42 -23.32 -15.46
CA ARG A 118 -8.80 -22.91 -15.15
C ARG A 118 -8.81 -22.21 -13.82
N ILE A 119 -9.23 -20.95 -13.84
CA ILE A 119 -9.20 -20.07 -12.67
C ILE A 119 -10.55 -19.39 -12.47
N ALA A 120 -10.79 -18.92 -11.23
CA ALA A 120 -11.83 -17.94 -10.98
C ALA A 120 -11.22 -16.71 -10.27
N VAL A 121 -11.67 -15.56 -10.72
CA VAL A 121 -11.36 -14.25 -10.12
C VAL A 121 -12.68 -13.57 -9.71
N PRO A 122 -12.68 -12.74 -8.65
CA PRO A 122 -13.85 -11.95 -8.27
C PRO A 122 -14.36 -11.08 -9.43
N GLU A 123 -15.67 -10.94 -9.57
CA GLU A 123 -16.26 -10.18 -10.70
C GLU A 123 -15.89 -8.69 -10.65
N GLU A 124 -15.70 -8.15 -9.48
CA GLU A 124 -15.31 -6.76 -9.23
C GLU A 124 -14.00 -6.39 -9.93
N ILE A 125 -13.11 -7.38 -10.14
CA ILE A 125 -11.82 -7.17 -10.81
C ILE A 125 -11.97 -6.75 -12.27
N PHE A 126 -13.06 -7.15 -12.95
CA PHE A 126 -13.28 -6.80 -14.35
C PHE A 126 -13.67 -5.33 -14.58
N GLY A 127 -14.09 -4.63 -13.52
CA GLY A 127 -14.37 -3.19 -13.55
C GLY A 127 -13.13 -2.30 -13.36
N ILE A 128 -12.00 -2.91 -12.99
CA ILE A 128 -10.78 -2.17 -12.71
C ILE A 128 -10.08 -1.79 -14.01
N ARG A 129 -9.70 -0.53 -14.12
CA ARG A 129 -9.00 0.01 -15.29
C ARG A 129 -7.77 0.81 -14.88
N LYS A 130 -6.85 0.97 -15.82
CA LYS A 130 -5.77 1.93 -15.70
C LYS A 130 -6.25 3.31 -16.13
N ILE A 131 -5.88 4.32 -15.36
CA ILE A 131 -6.20 5.71 -15.61
C ILE A 131 -4.90 6.51 -15.55
N GLU A 132 -4.61 7.32 -16.55
CA GLU A 132 -3.53 8.29 -16.51
C GLU A 132 -4.05 9.59 -15.91
N CYS A 133 -3.56 9.93 -14.73
CA CYS A 133 -3.94 11.12 -13.97
C CYS A 133 -2.87 12.20 -14.07
N THR A 134 -3.27 13.46 -13.90
CA THR A 134 -2.34 14.59 -13.83
C THR A 134 -2.09 14.96 -12.37
N VAL A 135 -0.83 15.14 -12.01
CA VAL A 135 -0.44 15.68 -10.70
C VAL A 135 -0.82 17.15 -10.63
N THR A 136 -1.73 17.51 -9.73
CA THR A 136 -2.10 18.91 -9.49
C THR A 136 -1.37 19.52 -8.30
N SER A 137 -0.99 18.69 -7.33
CA SER A 137 -0.19 19.09 -6.17
C SER A 137 0.63 17.93 -5.63
N ASN A 138 1.81 18.22 -5.10
CA ASN A 138 2.66 17.26 -4.40
C ASN A 138 3.51 17.99 -3.35
N ARG A 139 2.88 18.42 -2.26
CA ARG A 139 3.49 19.26 -1.22
C ARG A 139 3.79 18.47 0.05
N ASN A 140 4.76 18.91 0.82
CA ASN A 140 4.96 18.38 2.15
C ASN A 140 3.76 18.75 3.07
N VAL A 141 3.32 17.79 3.85
CA VAL A 141 2.33 17.99 4.92
C VAL A 141 2.91 17.62 6.29
N ALA A 142 4.07 16.97 6.29
CA ALA A 142 4.89 16.68 7.45
C ALA A 142 6.34 16.46 6.98
N SER A 143 7.29 16.37 7.91
CA SER A 143 8.72 16.25 7.60
C SER A 143 9.04 15.17 6.57
N PHE A 144 8.33 14.04 6.64
CA PHE A 144 8.57 12.87 5.80
C PHE A 144 7.33 12.40 5.03
N ILE A 145 6.27 13.24 4.95
CA ILE A 145 5.02 12.91 4.28
C ILE A 145 4.66 13.99 3.29
N LYS A 146 4.36 13.58 2.05
CA LYS A 146 3.75 14.44 1.05
C LYS A 146 2.28 14.08 0.85
N GLU A 147 1.47 15.12 0.62
CA GLU A 147 0.16 14.98 0.03
C GLU A 147 0.31 15.04 -1.49
N LEU A 148 0.08 13.92 -2.15
CA LEU A 148 -0.01 13.85 -3.61
C LEU A 148 -1.48 13.99 -4.00
N VAL A 149 -1.78 14.94 -4.87
CA VAL A 149 -3.11 15.16 -5.44
C VAL A 149 -3.07 14.87 -6.92
N LEU A 150 -3.88 13.89 -7.34
CA LEU A 150 -4.04 13.48 -8.72
C LEU A 150 -5.43 13.87 -9.21
N GLU A 151 -5.50 14.47 -10.39
CA GLU A 151 -6.76 14.77 -11.07
C GLU A 151 -6.98 13.75 -12.20
N LEU A 152 -8.18 13.19 -12.25
CA LEU A 152 -8.58 12.29 -13.31
C LEU A 152 -8.77 13.06 -14.63
N PRO A 153 -8.69 12.38 -15.79
CA PRO A 153 -9.00 13.00 -17.08
C PRO A 153 -10.40 13.62 -17.11
N GLU A 154 -10.57 14.67 -17.89
CA GLU A 154 -11.85 15.37 -18.02
C GLU A 154 -13.01 14.42 -18.36
N GLY A 155 -14.09 14.49 -17.60
CA GLY A 155 -15.26 13.62 -17.73
C GLY A 155 -15.12 12.23 -17.10
N GLU A 156 -13.98 11.92 -16.49
CA GLU A 156 -13.77 10.67 -15.76
C GLU A 156 -14.07 10.84 -14.27
N GLU A 157 -14.74 9.85 -13.69
CA GLU A 157 -14.98 9.74 -12.25
C GLU A 157 -14.52 8.38 -11.75
N LEU A 158 -14.02 8.33 -10.53
CA LEU A 158 -13.72 7.09 -9.81
C LEU A 158 -14.82 6.85 -8.77
N ASP A 159 -15.57 5.76 -8.96
CA ASP A 159 -16.53 5.31 -7.95
C ASP A 159 -15.85 4.34 -6.99
N PHE A 160 -15.79 4.68 -5.70
CA PHE A 160 -15.09 3.91 -4.70
C PHE A 160 -15.76 4.01 -3.32
N ARG A 161 -15.35 3.15 -2.41
CA ARG A 161 -15.76 3.21 -0.99
C ARG A 161 -14.63 3.80 -0.17
N ALA A 162 -14.98 4.57 0.87
CA ALA A 162 -14.00 5.07 1.85
C ALA A 162 -13.21 3.93 2.49
N GLY A 163 -11.90 4.12 2.67
CA GLY A 163 -10.97 3.05 3.07
C GLY A 163 -10.43 2.23 1.89
N GLY A 164 -10.88 2.52 0.66
CA GLY A 164 -10.30 1.95 -0.54
C GLY A 164 -8.92 2.50 -0.87
N TYR A 165 -8.20 1.79 -1.73
CA TYR A 165 -6.87 2.17 -2.21
C TYR A 165 -6.79 2.10 -3.73
N ILE A 166 -5.78 2.77 -4.27
CA ILE A 166 -5.36 2.63 -5.67
C ILE A 166 -3.97 2.00 -5.74
N GLN A 167 -3.65 1.39 -6.86
CA GLN A 167 -2.27 1.06 -7.19
C GLN A 167 -1.72 2.16 -8.11
N ILE A 168 -0.52 2.64 -7.80
CA ILE A 168 0.21 3.58 -8.64
C ILE A 168 1.37 2.87 -9.31
N GLU A 169 1.62 3.16 -10.59
CA GLU A 169 2.74 2.62 -11.35
C GLU A 169 3.94 3.55 -11.28
N CYS A 170 5.08 2.99 -10.96
CA CYS A 170 6.37 3.64 -11.01
C CYS A 170 7.13 3.16 -12.24
N PRO A 171 7.39 4.00 -13.24
CA PRO A 171 8.20 3.64 -14.40
C PRO A 171 9.69 3.46 -14.03
N PRO A 172 10.51 2.88 -14.92
CA PRO A 172 11.96 2.89 -14.76
C PRO A 172 12.49 4.31 -14.51
N HIS A 173 13.39 4.46 -13.53
CA HIS A 173 13.94 5.76 -13.17
C HIS A 173 15.32 5.69 -12.52
N ASP A 174 16.01 6.83 -12.56
CA ASP A 174 17.22 7.13 -11.81
C ASP A 174 17.01 8.45 -11.08
N LEU A 175 16.75 8.40 -9.77
CA LEU A 175 16.38 9.56 -8.95
C LEU A 175 17.39 9.77 -7.82
N ARG A 176 17.64 11.02 -7.47
CA ARG A 176 18.48 11.41 -6.35
C ARG A 176 17.67 12.26 -5.38
N PHE A 177 17.72 11.95 -4.11
CA PHE A 177 16.94 12.67 -3.09
C PHE A 177 17.28 14.16 -3.00
N LYS A 178 18.52 14.52 -3.34
CA LYS A 178 18.92 15.93 -3.40
C LYS A 178 18.19 16.78 -4.44
N ASP A 179 17.52 16.12 -5.40
CA ASP A 179 16.75 16.77 -6.47
C ASP A 179 15.25 16.88 -6.12
N PHE A 180 14.84 16.33 -4.94
CA PHE A 180 13.45 16.40 -4.47
C PHE A 180 13.12 17.82 -3.99
N ASP A 181 11.91 18.24 -4.30
CA ASP A 181 11.35 19.49 -3.78
C ASP A 181 10.79 19.24 -2.38
N ILE A 182 11.51 19.73 -1.36
CA ILE A 182 11.16 19.62 0.05
C ILE A 182 11.02 21.04 0.60
N ASP A 183 9.88 21.33 1.21
CA ASP A 183 9.58 22.63 1.77
C ASP A 183 10.63 23.01 2.85
N GLU A 184 11.01 24.29 2.89
CA GLU A 184 12.14 24.77 3.69
C GLU A 184 12.00 24.42 5.18
N GLU A 185 10.78 24.49 5.70
CA GLU A 185 10.46 24.19 7.10
C GLU A 185 10.74 22.73 7.53
N PHE A 186 10.90 21.79 6.57
CA PHE A 186 11.16 20.38 6.86
C PHE A 186 12.58 19.93 6.52
N ARG A 187 13.42 20.79 5.94
CA ARG A 187 14.76 20.41 5.45
C ARG A 187 15.72 20.06 6.57
N ASP A 188 15.59 20.67 7.73
CA ASP A 188 16.42 20.38 8.92
C ASP A 188 16.31 18.91 9.34
N GLU A 189 15.13 18.30 9.29
CA GLU A 189 14.95 16.87 9.56
C GLU A 189 15.60 16.01 8.47
N TRP A 190 15.54 16.43 7.19
CA TRP A 190 16.25 15.76 6.10
C TRP A 190 17.77 15.84 6.26
N ASP A 191 18.29 16.97 6.71
CA ASP A 191 19.73 17.15 7.05
C ASP A 191 20.11 16.29 8.25
N ARG A 192 19.32 16.30 9.31
CA ARG A 192 19.52 15.52 10.53
C ARG A 192 19.66 14.02 10.25
N TYR A 193 18.80 13.47 9.41
CA TYR A 193 18.81 12.07 9.01
C TYR A 193 19.66 11.81 7.78
N LYS A 194 20.31 12.81 7.20
CA LYS A 194 21.20 12.74 6.01
C LYS A 194 20.50 12.09 4.81
N LEU A 195 19.23 12.42 4.57
CA LEU A 195 18.41 11.77 3.55
C LEU A 195 18.84 12.15 2.12
N TRP A 196 19.45 13.33 1.92
CA TRP A 196 19.90 13.82 0.62
C TRP A 196 20.92 12.91 -0.09
N ARG A 197 21.54 11.98 0.65
CA ARG A 197 22.53 11.03 0.11
C ARG A 197 21.93 9.87 -0.66
N TYR A 198 20.64 9.60 -0.48
CA TYR A 198 19.99 8.44 -1.09
C TYR A 198 19.70 8.63 -2.58
N GLU A 199 19.72 7.52 -3.28
CA GLU A 199 19.39 7.40 -4.70
C GLU A 199 18.44 6.22 -4.89
N SER A 200 17.55 6.32 -5.88
CA SER A 200 16.61 5.26 -6.25
C SER A 200 16.75 4.92 -7.72
N HIS A 201 17.09 3.66 -8.01
CA HIS A 201 17.35 3.16 -9.35
C HIS A 201 16.42 2.00 -9.66
N VAL A 202 15.58 2.15 -10.68
CA VAL A 202 14.59 1.13 -11.07
C VAL A 202 14.65 0.88 -12.55
N LYS A 203 14.79 -0.38 -12.94
CA LYS A 203 14.93 -0.81 -14.34
C LYS A 203 13.63 -1.30 -14.98
N HIS A 204 12.64 -1.61 -14.17
CA HIS A 204 11.36 -2.17 -14.61
C HIS A 204 10.21 -1.45 -13.90
N THR A 205 9.08 -1.31 -14.58
CA THR A 205 7.88 -0.77 -13.97
C THR A 205 7.47 -1.62 -12.76
N VAL A 206 7.18 -0.96 -11.66
CA VAL A 206 6.65 -1.57 -10.43
C VAL A 206 5.37 -0.87 -10.01
N SER A 207 4.50 -1.57 -9.31
CA SER A 207 3.25 -1.03 -8.79
C SER A 207 3.17 -1.22 -7.29
N ARG A 208 2.55 -0.26 -6.59
CA ARG A 208 2.29 -0.34 -5.14
C ARG A 208 0.94 0.27 -4.82
N ALA A 209 0.31 -0.28 -3.77
CA ALA A 209 -0.95 0.22 -3.24
C ALA A 209 -0.73 1.43 -2.33
N TYR A 210 -1.68 2.36 -2.40
CA TYR A 210 -1.77 3.51 -1.51
C TYR A 210 -3.24 3.76 -1.16
N SER A 211 -3.56 3.75 0.14
CA SER A 211 -4.89 4.09 0.63
C SER A 211 -5.21 5.54 0.31
N MET A 212 -6.42 5.77 -0.16
CA MET A 212 -6.88 7.11 -0.53
C MET A 212 -7.25 7.93 0.71
N ALA A 213 -6.81 9.18 0.74
CA ALA A 213 -7.30 10.20 1.67
C ALA A 213 -8.57 10.89 1.14
N SER A 214 -8.84 10.80 -0.16
CA SER A 214 -10.11 11.20 -0.76
C SER A 214 -11.26 10.36 -0.23
N TYR A 215 -12.44 10.95 -0.10
CA TYR A 215 -13.69 10.24 0.21
C TYR A 215 -14.63 10.25 -1.01
N PRO A 216 -15.68 9.42 -1.05
CA PRO A 216 -16.49 9.18 -2.25
C PRO A 216 -17.19 10.37 -2.91
N LEU A 217 -17.24 11.57 -2.29
CA LEU A 217 -17.70 12.78 -2.98
C LEU A 217 -16.59 13.51 -3.75
N GLU A 218 -15.31 13.19 -3.51
CA GLU A 218 -14.15 13.71 -4.25
C GLU A 218 -13.83 12.82 -5.47
N ARG A 219 -14.82 12.59 -6.35
CA ARG A 219 -14.78 11.56 -7.41
C ARG A 219 -13.77 11.81 -8.53
N THR A 220 -13.41 13.06 -8.77
CA THR A 220 -12.49 13.46 -9.85
C THR A 220 -11.06 13.64 -9.36
N THR A 221 -10.85 13.57 -8.03
CA THR A 221 -9.57 13.86 -7.40
C THR A 221 -9.17 12.76 -6.43
N ILE A 222 -7.94 12.29 -6.55
CA ILE A 222 -7.36 11.31 -5.64
C ILE A 222 -6.28 11.98 -4.82
N LYS A 223 -6.44 11.97 -3.50
CA LYS A 223 -5.45 12.43 -2.53
C LYS A 223 -4.79 11.24 -1.86
N LEU A 224 -3.49 11.25 -1.78
CA LEU A 224 -2.67 10.25 -1.08
C LEU A 224 -1.77 10.93 -0.06
N ASN A 225 -1.61 10.33 1.12
CA ASN A 225 -0.59 10.75 2.07
C ASN A 225 0.56 9.74 2.03
N VAL A 226 1.67 10.14 1.45
CA VAL A 226 2.79 9.24 1.16
C VAL A 226 4.00 9.58 2.01
N ARG A 227 4.39 8.63 2.87
CA ARG A 227 5.63 8.74 3.64
C ARG A 227 6.80 8.24 2.82
N ILE A 228 7.91 9.03 2.82
CA ILE A 228 9.17 8.55 2.24
C ILE A 228 9.69 7.34 3.04
N ALA A 229 9.92 6.24 2.36
CA ALA A 229 10.51 5.04 2.95
C ALA A 229 12.03 5.11 2.79
N THR A 230 12.73 5.13 3.90
CA THR A 230 14.20 5.16 3.97
C THR A 230 14.70 3.96 4.76
N PRO A 231 15.93 3.51 4.53
CA PRO A 231 16.56 2.52 5.42
C PRO A 231 16.50 2.98 6.88
N PRO A 232 16.33 2.05 7.84
CA PRO A 232 16.36 2.39 9.25
C PRO A 232 17.66 3.12 9.65
N PRO A 233 17.64 4.03 10.63
CA PRO A 233 18.85 4.67 11.12
C PRO A 233 19.91 3.64 11.54
N GLY A 234 21.13 3.78 11.02
CA GLY A 234 22.23 2.84 11.29
C GLY A 234 22.21 1.55 10.47
N ALA A 235 21.28 1.40 9.54
CA ALA A 235 21.28 0.29 8.59
C ALA A 235 22.46 0.39 7.63
N ASP A 236 22.83 -0.76 7.03
CA ASP A 236 23.85 -0.85 5.99
C ASP A 236 23.44 -0.01 4.76
N ASP A 237 24.40 0.72 4.18
CA ASP A 237 24.19 1.55 2.99
C ASP A 237 23.78 0.72 1.74
N SER A 238 23.84 -0.61 1.80
CA SER A 238 23.37 -1.50 0.76
C SER A 238 21.83 -1.62 0.69
N ILE A 239 21.11 -1.19 1.76
CA ILE A 239 19.64 -1.19 1.75
C ILE A 239 19.14 0.03 0.99
N PRO A 240 18.45 -0.14 -0.15
CA PRO A 240 17.95 0.98 -0.93
C PRO A 240 16.74 1.64 -0.26
N PRO A 241 16.46 2.91 -0.54
CA PRO A 241 15.21 3.55 -0.17
C PRO A 241 14.02 2.93 -0.92
N GLY A 242 12.82 3.21 -0.43
CA GLY A 242 11.58 2.72 -1.04
C GLY A 242 11.38 3.27 -2.45
N ILE A 243 11.26 2.38 -3.42
CA ILE A 243 11.16 2.70 -4.85
C ILE A 243 9.97 3.64 -5.13
N MET A 244 8.78 3.24 -4.72
CA MET A 244 7.56 3.98 -5.05
C MET A 244 7.48 5.31 -4.31
N SER A 245 7.84 5.36 -3.04
CA SER A 245 7.85 6.61 -2.29
C SER A 245 8.88 7.60 -2.84
N SER A 246 10.04 7.12 -3.33
CA SER A 246 11.02 7.96 -4.01
C SER A 246 10.47 8.53 -5.33
N TYR A 247 9.77 7.70 -6.12
CA TYR A 247 9.10 8.16 -7.34
C TYR A 247 8.06 9.24 -7.03
N ILE A 248 7.18 8.99 -6.06
CA ILE A 248 6.14 9.94 -5.68
C ILE A 248 6.75 11.26 -5.18
N PHE A 249 7.80 11.22 -4.36
CA PHE A 249 8.45 12.43 -3.86
C PHE A 249 9.09 13.28 -4.97
N ASN A 250 9.43 12.67 -6.10
CA ASN A 250 9.98 13.37 -7.26
C ASN A 250 8.91 13.99 -8.17
N LEU A 251 7.67 13.53 -8.12
CA LEU A 251 6.58 14.05 -8.97
C LEU A 251 6.33 15.54 -8.71
N LYS A 252 6.02 16.27 -9.79
CA LYS A 252 5.74 17.71 -9.77
C LYS A 252 4.37 17.99 -10.39
N PRO A 253 3.73 19.10 -10.03
CA PRO A 253 2.52 19.56 -10.73
C PRO A 253 2.73 19.59 -12.25
N GLY A 254 1.79 18.98 -12.98
CA GLY A 254 1.84 18.80 -14.44
C GLY A 254 2.41 17.44 -14.90
N ASP A 255 3.04 16.66 -14.02
CA ASP A 255 3.47 15.29 -14.36
C ASP A 255 2.26 14.37 -14.48
N ASN A 256 2.44 13.26 -15.21
CA ASN A 256 1.46 12.19 -15.29
C ASN A 256 1.79 11.05 -14.32
N ALA A 257 0.77 10.45 -13.74
CA ALA A 257 0.85 9.25 -12.92
C ALA A 257 -0.21 8.24 -13.35
N THR A 258 0.21 7.01 -13.65
CA THR A 258 -0.72 5.93 -13.99
C THR A 258 -1.18 5.22 -12.74
N ILE A 259 -2.49 5.14 -12.55
CA ILE A 259 -3.11 4.42 -11.46
C ILE A 259 -3.97 3.27 -11.97
N SER A 260 -4.27 2.31 -11.10
CA SER A 260 -5.34 1.32 -11.30
C SER A 260 -6.15 1.16 -10.01
N GLY A 261 -7.41 0.85 -10.16
CA GLY A 261 -8.33 0.71 -9.03
C GLY A 261 -9.76 1.08 -9.38
N PRO A 262 -10.62 1.27 -8.37
CA PRO A 262 -10.33 1.17 -6.93
C PRO A 262 -10.23 -0.28 -6.44
N PHE A 263 -9.54 -0.47 -5.34
CA PHE A 263 -9.44 -1.73 -4.59
C PHE A 263 -9.74 -1.46 -3.11
N GLY A 264 -9.90 -2.51 -2.29
CA GLY A 264 -9.92 -2.37 -0.85
C GLY A 264 -10.79 -3.39 -0.14
N GLU A 265 -10.51 -3.54 1.15
CA GLU A 265 -11.26 -4.38 2.10
C GLU A 265 -11.46 -3.66 3.45
N PHE A 266 -10.75 -2.56 3.66
CA PHE A 266 -10.79 -1.77 4.89
C PHE A 266 -12.00 -0.82 4.87
N PHE A 267 -13.22 -1.39 4.92
CA PHE A 267 -14.46 -0.62 4.86
C PHE A 267 -15.13 -0.53 6.22
N ALA A 268 -15.75 0.62 6.50
CA ALA A 268 -16.59 0.79 7.67
C ALA A 268 -17.76 -0.21 7.65
N LYS A 269 -18.05 -0.78 8.81
CA LYS A 269 -19.16 -1.71 8.98
C LYS A 269 -20.50 -0.97 9.08
N GLU A 270 -21.54 -1.61 8.60
CA GLU A 270 -22.92 -1.10 8.63
C GLU A 270 -23.59 -1.58 9.93
N THR A 271 -23.21 -0.98 11.04
CA THR A 271 -23.75 -1.23 12.38
C THR A 271 -24.13 0.10 13.04
N ASP A 272 -24.68 0.03 14.27
CA ASP A 272 -24.95 1.20 15.10
C ASP A 272 -23.88 1.41 16.19
N ASN A 273 -22.81 0.57 16.21
CA ASN A 273 -21.76 0.65 17.20
C ASN A 273 -20.98 1.96 17.11
N GLU A 274 -20.44 2.43 18.22
CA GLU A 274 -19.53 3.55 18.24
C GLU A 274 -18.26 3.26 17.40
N MET A 275 -17.77 4.26 16.67
CA MET A 275 -16.59 4.16 15.84
C MET A 275 -15.41 4.91 16.48
N VAL A 276 -14.33 4.20 16.77
CA VAL A 276 -13.09 4.76 17.30
C VAL A 276 -12.00 4.64 16.24
N PHE A 277 -11.61 5.76 15.66
CA PHE A 277 -10.53 5.84 14.66
C PHE A 277 -9.20 6.15 15.36
N ILE A 278 -8.13 5.42 14.99
CA ILE A 278 -6.79 5.63 15.55
C ILE A 278 -5.80 5.73 14.40
N GLY A 279 -5.14 6.87 14.29
CA GLY A 279 -4.23 7.16 13.17
C GLY A 279 -2.86 7.67 13.62
N GLY A 280 -1.86 7.50 12.73
CA GLY A 280 -0.54 8.07 12.94
C GLY A 280 0.23 8.18 11.62
N GLY A 281 0.88 9.31 11.40
CA GLY A 281 1.63 9.55 10.16
C GLY A 281 0.77 9.42 8.90
N ALA A 282 1.23 8.67 7.90
CA ALA A 282 0.50 8.44 6.66
C ALA A 282 -0.82 7.66 6.83
N GLY A 283 -1.03 7.01 7.99
CA GLY A 283 -2.32 6.40 8.34
C GLY A 283 -3.47 7.40 8.46
N MET A 284 -3.18 8.69 8.41
CA MET A 284 -4.16 9.75 8.23
C MET A 284 -5.04 9.54 6.97
N ALA A 285 -4.48 8.98 5.89
CA ALA A 285 -5.19 8.85 4.62
C ALA A 285 -6.52 8.09 4.76
N PRO A 286 -6.56 6.80 5.15
CA PRO A 286 -7.82 6.09 5.29
C PRO A 286 -8.70 6.65 6.42
N MET A 287 -8.12 7.22 7.48
CA MET A 287 -8.90 7.86 8.55
C MET A 287 -9.69 9.06 8.03
N ARG A 288 -9.02 9.95 7.26
CA ARG A 288 -9.70 11.08 6.61
C ARG A 288 -10.83 10.59 5.70
N ALA A 289 -10.54 9.61 4.84
CA ALA A 289 -11.54 9.06 3.92
C ALA A 289 -12.79 8.56 4.66
N HIS A 290 -12.61 7.75 5.70
CA HIS A 290 -13.71 7.21 6.48
C HIS A 290 -14.52 8.28 7.21
N ILE A 291 -13.85 9.15 7.96
CA ILE A 291 -14.50 10.15 8.80
C ILE A 291 -15.30 11.13 7.95
N PHE A 292 -14.70 11.60 6.84
CA PHE A 292 -15.39 12.49 5.90
C PHE A 292 -16.58 11.81 5.23
N ASP A 293 -16.44 10.56 4.84
CA ASP A 293 -17.52 9.77 4.25
C ASP A 293 -18.69 9.60 5.22
N GLN A 294 -18.40 9.18 6.46
CA GLN A 294 -19.40 8.99 7.49
C GLN A 294 -20.17 10.28 7.84
N LEU A 295 -19.48 11.41 7.92
CA LEU A 295 -20.08 12.67 8.33
C LEU A 295 -20.69 13.47 7.15
N LYS A 296 -19.98 13.59 6.01
CA LYS A 296 -20.40 14.46 4.90
C LYS A 296 -21.28 13.78 3.85
N ARG A 297 -21.19 12.44 3.66
CA ARG A 297 -21.99 11.72 2.67
C ARG A 297 -23.08 10.85 3.33
N ILE A 298 -22.70 10.02 4.31
CA ILE A 298 -23.61 9.10 4.98
C ILE A 298 -24.48 9.81 6.02
N HIS A 299 -23.97 10.91 6.59
CA HIS A 299 -24.61 11.66 7.67
C HIS A 299 -24.96 10.77 8.88
N THR A 300 -24.02 9.90 9.23
CA THR A 300 -24.18 8.95 10.33
C THR A 300 -24.53 9.65 11.64
N LYS A 301 -25.32 8.96 12.46
CA LYS A 301 -25.62 9.37 13.85
C LYS A 301 -24.83 8.59 14.89
N ARG A 302 -24.01 7.68 14.44
CA ARG A 302 -23.12 6.92 15.32
C ARG A 302 -22.17 7.89 16.02
N LYS A 303 -21.87 7.61 17.28
CA LYS A 303 -20.82 8.32 17.99
C LYS A 303 -19.47 7.98 17.36
N MET A 304 -18.64 8.97 17.12
CA MET A 304 -17.36 8.83 16.45
C MET A 304 -16.28 9.61 17.21
N SER A 305 -15.11 8.99 17.36
CA SER A 305 -13.93 9.65 17.88
C SER A 305 -12.69 9.36 17.01
N PHE A 306 -11.83 10.36 16.84
CA PHE A 306 -10.58 10.22 16.12
C PHE A 306 -9.40 10.58 17.01
N TRP A 307 -8.46 9.67 17.15
CA TRP A 307 -7.26 9.77 17.99
C TRP A 307 -6.02 9.72 17.12
N TYR A 308 -5.36 10.85 16.94
CA TYR A 308 -4.21 10.96 16.05
C TYR A 308 -2.92 11.21 16.83
N GLY A 309 -1.94 10.32 16.60
CA GLY A 309 -0.59 10.42 17.16
C GLY A 309 0.37 11.07 16.18
N ALA A 310 1.01 12.17 16.59
CA ALA A 310 2.09 12.80 15.88
C ALA A 310 3.35 12.92 16.75
N ARG A 311 4.51 13.17 16.16
CA ARG A 311 5.74 13.36 16.91
C ARG A 311 5.80 14.77 17.54
N SER A 312 5.58 15.79 16.73
CA SER A 312 5.57 17.21 17.11
C SER A 312 4.51 17.97 16.32
N LEU A 313 4.32 19.25 16.58
CA LEU A 313 3.29 20.08 15.95
C LEU A 313 3.43 20.11 14.41
N ARG A 314 4.64 20.18 13.89
CA ARG A 314 4.92 20.21 12.44
C ARG A 314 4.62 18.89 11.71
N GLU A 315 4.32 17.82 12.44
CA GLU A 315 3.91 16.54 11.87
C GLU A 315 2.36 16.38 11.81
N MET A 316 1.64 17.43 12.18
CA MET A 316 0.17 17.48 12.13
C MET A 316 -0.29 18.10 10.81
N PHE A 317 -1.33 17.50 10.21
CA PHE A 317 -1.96 18.04 9.00
C PHE A 317 -3.45 17.74 8.96
N TYR A 318 -4.19 18.46 8.14
CA TYR A 318 -5.66 18.48 8.07
C TYR A 318 -6.36 18.99 9.36
N VAL A 319 -5.64 19.71 10.23
CA VAL A 319 -6.16 20.16 11.52
C VAL A 319 -7.43 20.96 11.34
N GLU A 320 -7.39 21.96 10.47
CA GLU A 320 -8.54 22.85 10.21
C GLU A 320 -9.76 22.09 9.69
N GLU A 321 -9.53 21.05 8.82
CA GLU A 321 -10.61 20.24 8.27
C GLU A 321 -11.30 19.40 9.37
N PHE A 322 -10.54 18.82 10.29
CA PHE A 322 -11.10 18.05 11.41
C PHE A 322 -11.73 18.94 12.49
N ASP A 323 -11.18 20.12 12.76
CA ASP A 323 -11.78 21.11 13.66
C ASP A 323 -13.15 21.60 13.13
N GLU A 324 -13.26 21.80 11.82
CA GLU A 324 -14.53 22.13 11.16
C GLU A 324 -15.53 20.98 11.34
N LEU A 325 -15.11 19.73 11.06
CA LEU A 325 -15.97 18.57 11.24
C LEU A 325 -16.47 18.41 12.68
N ALA A 326 -15.57 18.58 13.66
CA ALA A 326 -15.93 18.46 15.08
C ALA A 326 -16.88 19.58 15.52
N ARG A 327 -16.76 20.77 14.95
CA ARG A 327 -17.67 21.90 15.22
C ARG A 327 -19.06 21.67 14.64
N ASP A 328 -19.12 21.07 13.44
CA ASP A 328 -20.35 20.94 12.67
C ASP A 328 -21.13 19.64 13.01
N ASN A 329 -20.54 18.72 13.75
CA ASN A 329 -21.15 17.41 14.08
C ASN A 329 -20.99 17.06 15.56
N ASP A 330 -22.07 17.19 16.33
CA ASP A 330 -22.11 16.92 17.77
C ASP A 330 -21.75 15.45 18.14
N ASN A 331 -21.83 14.54 17.18
CA ASN A 331 -21.50 13.12 17.35
C ASN A 331 -20.05 12.79 17.00
N PHE A 332 -19.20 13.79 16.70
CA PHE A 332 -17.80 13.61 16.35
C PHE A 332 -16.89 14.44 17.25
N ILE A 333 -15.87 13.80 17.80
CA ILE A 333 -14.76 14.46 18.51
C ILE A 333 -13.43 13.97 17.95
N TRP A 334 -12.40 14.80 18.02
CA TRP A 334 -11.06 14.37 17.65
C TRP A 334 -10.00 14.92 18.60
N HIS A 335 -8.92 14.16 18.77
CA HIS A 335 -7.84 14.45 19.69
C HIS A 335 -6.48 14.15 19.07
N ILE A 336 -5.50 14.97 19.43
CA ILE A 336 -4.12 14.83 19.00
C ILE A 336 -3.26 14.63 20.22
N ALA A 337 -2.31 13.68 20.13
CA ALA A 337 -1.26 13.52 21.10
C ALA A 337 0.12 13.68 20.43
N LEU A 338 0.99 14.51 21.02
CA LEU A 338 2.37 14.68 20.58
C LEU A 338 3.30 13.84 21.45
N SER A 339 4.04 12.91 20.82
CA SER A 339 5.00 12.07 21.56
C SER A 339 6.29 12.78 21.92
N GLU A 340 6.70 13.76 21.11
CA GLU A 340 7.92 14.55 21.27
C GLU A 340 7.65 16.02 20.90
N PRO A 341 6.77 16.75 21.65
CA PRO A 341 6.52 18.16 21.36
C PRO A 341 7.82 18.97 21.55
N LEU A 342 8.07 19.87 20.62
CA LEU A 342 9.22 20.75 20.69
C LEU A 342 8.91 21.92 21.64
N PRO A 343 9.93 22.49 22.34
CA PRO A 343 9.70 23.64 23.21
C PRO A 343 9.05 24.83 22.53
N GLU A 344 9.38 25.07 21.26
CA GLU A 344 8.80 26.12 20.39
C GLU A 344 7.35 25.85 19.99
N ASP A 345 6.86 24.61 20.06
CA ASP A 345 5.48 24.27 19.73
C ASP A 345 4.47 24.95 20.70
N ASN A 346 4.91 25.27 21.94
CA ASN A 346 4.05 25.76 23.01
C ASN A 346 2.78 24.90 23.17
N TRP A 347 2.91 23.60 22.99
CA TRP A 347 1.82 22.64 22.97
C TRP A 347 1.15 22.52 24.33
N THR A 348 -0.18 22.65 24.35
CA THR A 348 -1.00 22.56 25.56
C THR A 348 -1.97 21.35 25.52
N GLY A 349 -1.99 20.60 24.42
CA GLY A 349 -2.80 19.40 24.28
C GLY A 349 -2.14 18.17 24.90
N TYR A 350 -2.64 16.99 24.54
CA TYR A 350 -2.16 15.72 25.06
C TYR A 350 -0.72 15.43 24.64
N THR A 351 0.04 14.81 25.53
CA THR A 351 1.44 14.39 25.29
C THR A 351 1.59 12.89 25.55
N GLY A 352 2.49 12.26 24.81
CA GLY A 352 2.77 10.84 24.88
C GLY A 352 2.27 10.04 23.69
N PHE A 353 2.34 8.72 23.77
CA PHE A 353 1.87 7.85 22.71
C PHE A 353 0.35 7.77 22.67
N ILE A 354 -0.24 7.83 21.50
CA ILE A 354 -1.69 7.94 21.32
C ILE A 354 -2.49 6.82 21.98
N HIS A 355 -1.97 5.60 22.03
CA HIS A 355 -2.68 4.49 22.68
C HIS A 355 -2.83 4.69 24.20
N ASN A 356 -1.84 5.29 24.87
CA ASN A 356 -1.93 5.62 26.29
C ASN A 356 -2.95 6.75 26.50
N VAL A 357 -2.87 7.80 25.68
CA VAL A 357 -3.82 8.93 25.77
C VAL A 357 -5.26 8.46 25.51
N LEU A 358 -5.48 7.63 24.49
CA LEU A 358 -6.79 7.04 24.22
C LEU A 358 -7.30 6.22 25.41
N TYR A 359 -6.42 5.43 26.03
CA TYR A 359 -6.80 4.65 27.20
C TYR A 359 -7.15 5.55 28.39
N ASP A 360 -6.23 6.44 28.78
CA ASP A 360 -6.34 7.25 29.99
C ASP A 360 -7.50 8.26 29.92
N GLU A 361 -7.73 8.87 28.74
CA GLU A 361 -8.70 9.95 28.57
C GLU A 361 -10.09 9.46 28.10
N TYR A 362 -10.18 8.19 27.65
CA TYR A 362 -11.42 7.73 27.05
C TYR A 362 -11.80 6.30 27.40
N LEU A 363 -10.96 5.31 27.14
CA LEU A 363 -11.36 3.91 27.24
C LEU A 363 -11.39 3.38 28.67
N ALA A 364 -10.58 3.95 29.59
CA ALA A 364 -10.54 3.52 30.99
C ALA A 364 -11.89 3.70 31.69
N ASP A 365 -12.63 4.75 31.37
CA ASP A 365 -13.95 5.07 31.94
C ASP A 365 -15.10 4.77 30.96
N HIS A 366 -14.80 4.17 29.79
CA HIS A 366 -15.84 3.82 28.81
C HIS A 366 -16.70 2.66 29.31
N PRO A 367 -18.04 2.77 29.25
CA PRO A 367 -18.95 1.76 29.88
C PRO A 367 -18.90 0.39 29.19
N ALA A 368 -18.57 0.34 27.89
CA ALA A 368 -18.52 -0.89 27.10
C ALA A 368 -17.53 -0.73 25.91
N PRO A 369 -16.21 -0.70 26.17
CA PRO A 369 -15.22 -0.56 25.09
C PRO A 369 -15.23 -1.76 24.14
N GLU A 370 -15.65 -2.93 24.59
CA GLU A 370 -15.79 -4.16 23.78
C GLU A 370 -16.88 -4.07 22.70
N ASP A 371 -17.84 -3.15 22.83
CA ASP A 371 -18.94 -2.95 21.88
C ASP A 371 -18.57 -1.92 20.79
N CYS A 372 -17.45 -1.22 20.93
CA CYS A 372 -16.97 -0.27 19.93
C CYS A 372 -16.31 -0.95 18.74
N GLU A 373 -16.34 -0.29 17.59
CA GLU A 373 -15.56 -0.66 16.40
C GLU A 373 -14.31 0.22 16.27
N TYR A 374 -13.15 -0.41 16.16
CA TYR A 374 -11.86 0.25 16.12
C TYR A 374 -11.24 0.17 14.73
N TYR A 375 -10.95 1.32 14.15
CA TYR A 375 -10.33 1.44 12.81
C TYR A 375 -8.93 2.03 12.96
N LEU A 376 -7.91 1.24 12.60
CA LEU A 376 -6.50 1.56 12.86
C LEU A 376 -5.72 1.70 11.56
N CYS A 377 -4.89 2.73 11.47
CA CYS A 377 -3.84 2.82 10.48
C CYS A 377 -2.69 3.70 10.97
N GLY A 378 -1.47 3.18 10.97
CA GLY A 378 -0.29 3.94 11.38
C GLY A 378 0.98 3.10 11.43
N PRO A 379 2.03 3.62 12.06
CA PRO A 379 3.29 2.89 12.20
C PRO A 379 3.11 1.53 12.90
N PRO A 380 3.86 0.48 12.49
CA PRO A 380 3.71 -0.88 13.05
C PRO A 380 3.78 -0.95 14.57
N MET A 381 4.65 -0.16 15.19
CA MET A 381 4.73 -0.11 16.66
C MET A 381 3.48 0.48 17.31
N MET A 382 2.86 1.50 16.70
CA MET A 382 1.59 2.06 17.16
C MET A 382 0.48 1.01 17.04
N ASN A 383 0.34 0.38 15.87
CA ASN A 383 -0.66 -0.63 15.63
C ASN A 383 -0.55 -1.79 16.65
N THR A 384 0.67 -2.29 16.88
CA THR A 384 0.94 -3.34 17.86
C THR A 384 0.52 -2.92 19.28
N ALA A 385 0.84 -1.70 19.69
CA ALA A 385 0.51 -1.18 21.02
C ALA A 385 -1.00 -0.99 21.21
N VAL A 386 -1.69 -0.45 20.19
CA VAL A 386 -3.15 -0.29 20.19
C VAL A 386 -3.84 -1.64 20.24
N ILE A 387 -3.46 -2.61 19.39
CA ILE A 387 -4.07 -3.95 19.36
C ILE A 387 -3.90 -4.64 20.70
N LYS A 388 -2.71 -4.54 21.32
CA LYS A 388 -2.48 -5.10 22.64
C LYS A 388 -3.38 -4.46 23.71
N MET A 389 -3.51 -3.13 23.70
CA MET A 389 -4.39 -2.40 24.62
C MET A 389 -5.85 -2.84 24.47
N LEU A 390 -6.34 -2.99 23.24
CA LEU A 390 -7.70 -3.44 22.96
C LEU A 390 -7.94 -4.90 23.38
N ASP A 391 -6.95 -5.78 23.19
CA ASP A 391 -6.99 -7.17 23.67
C ASP A 391 -7.06 -7.23 25.21
N ASP A 392 -6.26 -6.39 25.88
CA ASP A 392 -6.27 -6.26 27.36
C ASP A 392 -7.62 -5.72 27.87
N LEU A 393 -8.37 -4.94 27.07
CA LEU A 393 -9.73 -4.47 27.37
C LEU A 393 -10.83 -5.48 27.01
N GLY A 394 -10.49 -6.63 26.42
CA GLY A 394 -11.44 -7.65 26.01
C GLY A 394 -12.18 -7.37 24.71
N VAL A 395 -11.70 -6.45 23.89
CA VAL A 395 -12.31 -6.14 22.60
C VAL A 395 -12.22 -7.34 21.64
N PRO A 396 -13.36 -7.78 21.05
CA PRO A 396 -13.35 -8.86 20.06
C PRO A 396 -12.51 -8.51 18.83
N LYS A 397 -11.79 -9.50 18.29
CA LYS A 397 -10.92 -9.29 17.13
C LYS A 397 -11.66 -8.86 15.87
N ASP A 398 -12.90 -9.24 15.73
CA ASP A 398 -13.78 -8.85 14.61
C ASP A 398 -14.37 -7.43 14.76
N HIS A 399 -14.08 -6.76 15.88
CA HIS A 399 -14.32 -5.33 16.10
C HIS A 399 -13.07 -4.47 15.84
N VAL A 400 -11.93 -5.08 15.51
CA VAL A 400 -10.67 -4.37 15.26
C VAL A 400 -10.30 -4.49 13.77
N PHE A 401 -10.32 -3.37 13.07
CA PHE A 401 -10.04 -3.26 11.63
C PHE A 401 -8.72 -2.52 11.44
N LEU A 402 -7.80 -3.14 10.71
CA LEU A 402 -6.45 -2.62 10.49
C LEU A 402 -6.18 -2.45 9.00
N ASP A 403 -5.77 -1.25 8.60
CA ASP A 403 -5.10 -1.03 7.32
C ASP A 403 -3.58 -1.01 7.56
N ASP A 404 -2.91 -2.11 7.21
CA ASP A 404 -1.48 -2.29 7.43
C ASP A 404 -0.70 -1.98 6.15
N PHE A 405 0.07 -0.90 6.18
CA PHE A 405 0.90 -0.49 5.05
C PHE A 405 2.18 -1.34 4.88
N GLY A 406 2.38 -2.30 5.77
CA GLY A 406 3.61 -3.09 5.83
C GLY A 406 4.79 -2.27 6.38
N GLY A 407 5.67 -2.92 7.12
CA GLY A 407 6.89 -2.34 7.68
C GLY A 407 8.13 -3.05 7.13
#